data_25a019efbadb72bce94e59aaa7b5cd7c
#
_entry.id   25a019efbadb72bce94e59aaa7b5cd7c
#
_cell.length_a   1.000
_cell.length_b   1.000
_cell.length_c   1.000
_cell.angle_alpha   90.00
_cell.angle_beta   90.00
_cell.angle_gamma   90.00
#
_symmetry.space_group_name_H-M   'P 1'
#
loop_
_entity.id
_entity.type
_entity.pdbx_description
1 polymer ?
#
loop_
_entity_poly.entity_id
_entity_poly.type
_entity_poly.pdbx_seq_one_letter_code
_entity_poly.pdbx_strand_id
1 'polypeptide(L)'
;MRLQRKSTIAYMFRNFWQLVYVVLPVSVLLAFFYNPAGELSLLDALVNGDVTLANYLGLLTNNLTVLRLGKYWWVTLIAIVLLVLTMCLMVVKISRHMRVGKMPSLPFKCAFGIFPQMLLYVVACIAVNELGMLIVVGVSFLIRFIGNALAIVSISLVFTFVVRVFLAYLFGLLVVTFPLKYSENYRFNIAMAYSARVMSRKRWQLLGLSLLYAFMRFAVLAIARLLEPFKLHVLAYAVSLTLLLIFIPCFAFKRFYDDLGGERRDLIRKIFD
;
A
#
# COMPACT_ATOMS: atom_id res chain seq x y z
N MET A 1 8.23 -34.49 -8.76
CA MET A 1 8.85 -33.68 -7.68
C MET A 1 8.00 -32.42 -7.44
N ARG A 2 7.23 -32.33 -6.36
CA ARG A 2 6.43 -31.16 -6.05
C ARG A 2 7.40 -30.07 -5.56
N LEU A 3 7.77 -29.13 -6.44
CA LEU A 3 8.44 -27.89 -6.04
C LEU A 3 7.61 -27.25 -4.92
N GLN A 4 8.12 -27.26 -3.70
CA GLN A 4 7.47 -26.62 -2.56
C GLN A 4 7.20 -25.16 -2.94
N ARG A 5 5.92 -24.82 -3.15
CA ARG A 5 5.49 -23.44 -3.40
C ARG A 5 5.83 -22.61 -2.17
N LYS A 6 7.04 -22.07 -2.14
CA LYS A 6 7.44 -21.19 -1.04
C LYS A 6 6.46 -20.03 -0.95
N SER A 7 5.94 -19.74 0.24
CA SER A 7 4.99 -18.65 0.44
C SER A 7 5.64 -17.30 0.09
N THR A 8 4.83 -16.28 -0.25
CA THR A 8 5.32 -14.90 -0.44
C THR A 8 6.13 -14.42 0.75
N ILE A 9 5.67 -14.77 1.94
CA ILE A 9 6.32 -14.44 3.22
C ILE A 9 7.70 -15.08 3.30
N ALA A 10 7.84 -16.36 2.94
CA ALA A 10 9.14 -17.04 2.93
C ALA A 10 10.14 -16.41 1.95
N TYR A 11 9.67 -15.97 0.76
CA TYR A 11 10.51 -15.23 -0.18
C TYR A 11 10.95 -13.88 0.39
N MET A 12 10.03 -13.15 1.00
CA MET A 12 10.30 -11.86 1.64
C MET A 12 11.35 -11.98 2.74
N PHE A 13 11.17 -12.91 3.68
CA PHE A 13 12.12 -13.10 4.79
C PHE A 13 13.51 -13.54 4.33
N ARG A 14 13.58 -14.43 3.33
CA ARG A 14 14.85 -14.88 2.80
C ARG A 14 15.69 -13.75 2.18
N ASN A 15 15.03 -12.77 1.56
CA ASN A 15 15.69 -11.66 0.89
C ASN A 15 15.52 -10.32 1.66
N PHE A 16 15.09 -10.39 2.92
CA PHE A 16 14.64 -9.25 3.71
C PHE A 16 15.66 -8.12 3.73
N TRP A 17 16.89 -8.40 4.13
CA TRP A 17 17.94 -7.39 4.23
C TRP A 17 18.26 -6.71 2.90
N GLN A 18 18.21 -7.47 1.81
CA GLN A 18 18.49 -6.94 0.48
C GLN A 18 17.35 -6.07 -0.08
N LEU A 19 16.15 -6.17 0.47
CA LEU A 19 15.00 -5.36 0.11
C LEU A 19 14.84 -4.16 1.03
N VAL A 20 15.07 -4.35 2.33
CA VAL A 20 14.95 -3.32 3.36
C VAL A 20 15.85 -2.13 3.09
N TYR A 21 17.11 -2.32 2.70
CA TYR A 21 18.01 -1.18 2.47
C TYR A 21 17.54 -0.23 1.35
N VAL A 22 16.69 -0.73 0.42
CA VAL A 22 16.10 0.12 -0.63
C VAL A 22 14.89 0.88 -0.11
N VAL A 23 14.08 0.24 0.72
CA VAL A 23 12.77 0.74 1.15
C VAL A 23 12.85 1.57 2.42
N LEU A 24 13.69 1.16 3.38
CA LEU A 24 13.75 1.76 4.72
C LEU A 24 14.00 3.28 4.70
N PRO A 25 14.97 3.82 3.93
CA PRO A 25 15.21 5.27 3.93
C PRO A 25 13.97 6.06 3.52
N VAL A 26 13.28 5.58 2.48
CA VAL A 26 12.07 6.24 2.00
C VAL A 26 10.90 6.05 2.95
N SER A 27 10.77 4.87 3.57
CA SER A 27 9.73 4.63 4.58
C SER A 27 9.88 5.52 5.80
N VAL A 28 11.11 5.75 6.25
CA VAL A 28 11.39 6.66 7.36
C VAL A 28 11.04 8.10 6.98
N LEU A 29 11.47 8.56 5.81
CA LEU A 29 11.11 9.89 5.31
C LEU A 29 9.60 10.06 5.19
N LEU A 30 8.91 9.10 4.59
CA LEU A 30 7.45 9.14 4.45
C LEU A 30 6.75 9.13 5.82
N ALA A 31 7.26 8.37 6.80
CA ALA A 31 6.71 8.33 8.14
C ALA A 31 6.85 9.68 8.88
N PHE A 32 7.95 10.41 8.66
CA PHE A 32 8.11 11.77 9.18
C PHE A 32 7.16 12.77 8.52
N PHE A 33 6.95 12.65 7.21
CA PHE A 33 6.07 13.55 6.47
C PHE A 33 4.59 13.19 6.61
N TYR A 34 4.30 11.92 6.77
CA TYR A 34 2.98 11.43 7.11
C TYR A 34 2.71 11.72 8.59
N ASN A 35 2.14 12.88 8.86
CA ASN A 35 1.85 13.27 10.23
C ASN A 35 0.76 12.35 10.81
N PRO A 36 1.13 11.37 11.67
CA PRO A 36 0.18 10.47 12.29
C PRO A 36 -0.74 11.16 13.30
N ALA A 37 -0.35 12.35 13.79
CA ALA A 37 -1.15 13.13 14.72
C ALA A 37 -2.59 13.34 14.22
N GLY A 38 -2.81 13.39 12.93
CA GLY A 38 -4.12 13.51 12.36
C GLY A 38 -5.01 12.27 12.55
N GLU A 39 -4.53 11.06 12.24
CA GLU A 39 -5.31 9.83 12.47
C GLU A 39 -5.46 9.55 13.97
N LEU A 40 -4.47 9.91 14.77
CA LEU A 40 -4.51 9.82 16.23
C LEU A 40 -5.49 10.82 16.83
N SER A 41 -5.53 12.07 16.35
CA SER A 41 -6.49 13.07 16.79
C SER A 41 -7.94 12.69 16.51
N LEU A 42 -8.17 11.94 15.43
CA LEU A 42 -9.48 11.39 15.12
C LEU A 42 -9.89 10.31 16.15
N LEU A 43 -8.97 9.42 16.53
CA LEU A 43 -9.18 8.45 17.60
C LEU A 43 -9.40 9.14 18.97
N ASP A 44 -8.64 10.20 19.26
CA ASP A 44 -8.80 10.99 20.48
C ASP A 44 -10.15 11.66 20.56
N ALA A 45 -10.57 12.31 19.49
CA ALA A 45 -11.88 12.92 19.40
C ALA A 45 -12.99 11.88 19.61
N LEU A 46 -12.79 10.63 19.10
CA LEU A 46 -13.74 9.53 19.29
C LEU A 46 -13.80 9.03 20.75
N VAL A 47 -12.63 8.91 21.41
CA VAL A 47 -12.52 8.38 22.77
C VAL A 47 -12.98 9.40 23.80
N ASN A 48 -12.63 10.67 23.62
CA ASN A 48 -12.92 11.73 24.59
C ASN A 48 -14.33 12.33 24.45
N GLY A 49 -15.06 11.99 23.39
CA GLY A 49 -16.43 12.47 23.20
C GLY A 49 -16.55 13.97 22.82
N ASP A 50 -15.42 14.68 22.65
CA ASP A 50 -15.34 16.12 22.32
C ASP A 50 -15.56 16.38 20.83
N VAL A 51 -16.39 15.59 20.16
CA VAL A 51 -16.60 15.71 18.73
C VAL A 51 -17.76 16.65 18.43
N THR A 52 -17.45 17.91 18.24
CA THR A 52 -18.38 18.76 17.49
C THR A 52 -18.30 18.35 16.00
N LEU A 53 -19.44 18.37 15.32
CA LEU A 53 -19.53 17.92 13.92
C LEU A 53 -18.55 18.66 13.00
N ALA A 54 -18.35 19.97 13.22
CA ALA A 54 -17.41 20.77 12.44
C ALA A 54 -15.96 20.29 12.61
N ASN A 55 -15.56 19.99 13.85
CA ASN A 55 -14.22 19.43 14.14
C ASN A 55 -14.06 18.04 13.56
N TYR A 56 -15.10 17.19 13.60
CA TYR A 56 -15.07 15.84 13.06
C TYR A 56 -14.87 15.83 11.54
N LEU A 57 -15.59 16.68 10.79
CA LEU A 57 -15.42 16.79 9.34
C LEU A 57 -14.04 17.34 8.96
N GLY A 58 -13.54 18.34 9.71
CA GLY A 58 -12.19 18.84 9.55
C GLY A 58 -11.12 17.78 9.81
N LEU A 59 -11.30 16.97 10.85
CA LEU A 59 -10.44 15.85 11.17
C LEU A 59 -10.49 14.76 10.07
N LEU A 60 -11.67 14.42 9.56
CA LEU A 60 -11.82 13.46 8.46
C LEU A 60 -11.10 13.94 7.21
N THR A 61 -11.31 15.17 6.78
CA THR A 61 -10.66 15.71 5.58
C THR A 61 -9.14 15.76 5.73
N ASN A 62 -8.64 16.17 6.87
CA ASN A 62 -7.19 16.27 7.11
C ASN A 62 -6.49 14.91 7.25
N ASN A 63 -7.21 13.86 7.62
CA ASN A 63 -6.62 12.56 7.95
C ASN A 63 -6.81 11.50 6.88
N LEU A 64 -7.82 11.64 6.06
CA LEU A 64 -8.12 10.68 5.01
C LEU A 64 -7.40 11.02 3.70
N THR A 65 -7.04 12.27 3.48
CA THR A 65 -6.37 12.71 2.25
C THR A 65 -4.86 12.49 2.32
N VAL A 66 -4.32 11.89 1.28
CA VAL A 66 -2.86 11.77 1.08
C VAL A 66 -2.28 13.11 0.61
N LEU A 67 -3.07 13.84 -0.18
CA LEU A 67 -2.68 15.15 -0.72
C LEU A 67 -2.93 16.24 0.32
N ARG A 68 -1.88 16.70 0.97
CA ARG A 68 -1.94 17.87 1.83
C ARG A 68 -1.81 19.13 0.99
N LEU A 69 -2.94 19.77 0.69
CA LEU A 69 -3.03 21.02 -0.07
C LEU A 69 -2.68 22.27 0.77
N GLY A 70 -1.85 22.14 1.81
CA GLY A 70 -1.45 23.24 2.68
C GLY A 70 -0.08 23.84 2.30
N LYS A 71 0.48 24.64 3.20
CA LYS A 71 1.78 25.35 3.05
C LYS A 71 2.93 24.44 2.58
N TYR A 72 2.86 23.14 2.85
CA TYR A 72 3.91 22.13 2.54
C TYR A 72 3.50 21.16 1.42
N TRP A 73 2.67 21.57 0.46
CA TRP A 73 2.22 20.75 -0.67
C TRP A 73 3.38 20.13 -1.48
N TRP A 74 4.50 20.86 -1.62
CA TRP A 74 5.71 20.39 -2.31
C TRP A 74 6.35 19.17 -1.62
N VAL A 75 6.22 19.03 -0.30
CA VAL A 75 6.70 17.85 0.46
C VAL A 75 5.93 16.60 0.02
N THR A 76 4.63 16.71 -0.19
CA THR A 76 3.81 15.63 -0.70
C THR A 76 4.25 15.19 -2.10
N LEU A 77 4.61 16.14 -2.98
CA LEU A 77 5.12 15.82 -4.30
C LEU A 77 6.46 15.06 -4.24
N ILE A 78 7.39 15.54 -3.42
CA ILE A 78 8.67 14.84 -3.19
C ILE A 78 8.43 13.44 -2.65
N ALA A 79 7.53 13.28 -1.69
CA ALA A 79 7.17 11.99 -1.11
C ALA A 79 6.62 11.02 -2.16
N ILE A 80 5.74 11.48 -3.06
CA ILE A 80 5.20 10.69 -4.17
C ILE A 80 6.32 10.27 -5.14
N VAL A 81 7.20 11.18 -5.53
CA VAL A 81 8.33 10.88 -6.43
C VAL A 81 9.25 9.82 -5.81
N LEU A 82 9.61 9.96 -4.53
CA LEU A 82 10.42 8.99 -3.80
C LEU A 82 9.73 7.63 -3.68
N LEU A 83 8.44 7.61 -3.40
CA LEU A 83 7.63 6.39 -3.36
C LEU A 83 7.65 5.67 -4.71
N VAL A 84 7.38 6.40 -5.80
CA VAL A 84 7.39 5.87 -7.17
C VAL A 84 8.76 5.30 -7.52
N LEU A 85 9.84 6.03 -7.24
CA LEU A 85 11.21 5.58 -7.50
C LEU A 85 11.52 4.28 -6.72
N THR A 86 11.13 4.22 -5.45
CA THR A 86 11.31 3.03 -4.60
C THR A 86 10.55 1.83 -5.18
N MET A 87 9.30 2.01 -5.60
CA MET A 87 8.51 0.96 -6.23
C MET A 87 9.13 0.49 -7.55
N CYS A 88 9.64 1.41 -8.38
CA CYS A 88 10.37 1.07 -9.61
C CYS A 88 11.61 0.22 -9.31
N LEU A 89 12.42 0.62 -8.34
CA LEU A 89 13.61 -0.13 -7.92
C LEU A 89 13.24 -1.53 -7.42
N MET A 90 12.18 -1.66 -6.63
CA MET A 90 11.70 -2.94 -6.12
C MET A 90 11.20 -3.85 -7.24
N VAL A 91 10.42 -3.34 -8.19
CA VAL A 91 9.94 -4.10 -9.36
C VAL A 91 11.12 -4.65 -10.16
N VAL A 92 12.09 -3.80 -10.51
CA VAL A 92 13.26 -4.22 -11.29
C VAL A 92 14.12 -5.22 -10.53
N LYS A 93 14.35 -4.96 -9.25
CA LYS A 93 15.19 -5.80 -8.38
C LYS A 93 14.63 -7.20 -8.21
N ILE A 94 13.34 -7.31 -7.88
CA ILE A 94 12.65 -8.58 -7.69
C ILE A 94 12.54 -9.34 -9.01
N SER A 95 12.17 -8.67 -10.10
CA SER A 95 12.10 -9.29 -11.43
C SER A 95 13.44 -9.91 -11.84
N ARG A 96 14.53 -9.17 -11.71
CA ARG A 96 15.87 -9.67 -12.04
C ARG A 96 16.30 -10.82 -11.13
N HIS A 97 16.04 -10.72 -9.82
CA HIS A 97 16.33 -11.83 -8.91
C HIS A 97 15.58 -13.11 -9.31
N MET A 98 14.29 -13.00 -9.63
CA MET A 98 13.49 -14.17 -10.01
C MET A 98 13.85 -14.75 -11.38
N ARG A 99 14.44 -13.95 -12.28
CA ARG A 99 14.86 -14.41 -13.62
C ARG A 99 16.31 -14.90 -13.67
N VAL A 100 17.20 -14.29 -12.91
CA VAL A 100 18.65 -14.53 -13.02
C VAL A 100 19.21 -15.22 -11.78
N GLY A 101 18.45 -15.27 -10.68
CA GLY A 101 18.88 -15.85 -9.40
C GLY A 101 19.86 -14.99 -8.60
N LYS A 102 20.28 -13.81 -9.14
CA LYS A 102 21.15 -12.86 -8.43
C LYS A 102 20.40 -11.56 -8.21
N MET A 103 20.46 -11.07 -6.95
CA MET A 103 19.86 -9.78 -6.61
C MET A 103 20.80 -8.65 -7.09
N PRO A 104 20.36 -7.77 -8.01
CA PRO A 104 21.20 -6.64 -8.45
C PRO A 104 21.37 -5.63 -7.31
N SER A 105 22.43 -4.84 -7.32
CA SER A 105 22.65 -3.74 -6.37
C SER A 105 21.51 -2.71 -6.46
N LEU A 106 21.70 -1.62 -7.16
CA LEU A 106 20.66 -0.59 -7.39
C LEU A 106 20.50 -0.34 -8.89
N PRO A 107 19.48 -0.92 -9.55
CA PRO A 107 19.31 -0.84 -10.99
C PRO A 107 18.61 0.46 -11.44
N PHE A 108 19.16 1.64 -11.12
CA PHE A 108 18.55 2.94 -11.41
C PHE A 108 18.19 3.12 -12.90
N LYS A 109 19.12 2.80 -13.80
CA LYS A 109 18.89 2.98 -15.25
C LYS A 109 17.62 2.25 -15.72
N CYS A 110 17.38 1.04 -15.24
CA CYS A 110 16.19 0.27 -15.60
C CYS A 110 14.95 0.76 -14.86
N ALA A 111 15.10 1.26 -13.63
CA ALA A 111 14.00 1.83 -12.84
C ALA A 111 13.45 3.10 -13.51
N PHE A 112 14.32 3.98 -14.02
CA PHE A 112 13.90 5.17 -14.76
C PHE A 112 13.13 4.83 -16.05
N GLY A 113 13.40 3.71 -16.70
CA GLY A 113 12.66 3.27 -17.88
C GLY A 113 11.18 2.96 -17.63
N ILE A 114 10.81 2.56 -16.40
CA ILE A 114 9.41 2.28 -16.01
C ILE A 114 8.79 3.40 -15.17
N PHE A 115 9.58 4.42 -14.82
CA PHE A 115 9.15 5.49 -13.90
C PHE A 115 7.90 6.25 -14.39
N PRO A 116 7.78 6.70 -15.65
CA PRO A 116 6.60 7.45 -16.09
C PRO A 116 5.30 6.65 -15.94
N GLN A 117 5.35 5.35 -16.24
CA GLN A 117 4.19 4.46 -16.14
C GLN A 117 3.82 4.15 -14.69
N MET A 118 4.84 3.96 -13.83
CA MET A 118 4.64 3.79 -12.40
C MET A 118 4.08 5.07 -11.77
N LEU A 119 4.55 6.23 -12.18
CA LEU A 119 4.04 7.52 -11.72
C LEU A 119 2.55 7.66 -12.06
N LEU A 120 2.19 7.41 -13.32
CA LEU A 120 0.79 7.45 -13.75
C LEU A 120 -0.09 6.49 -12.93
N TYR A 121 0.40 5.27 -12.69
CA TYR A 121 -0.31 4.28 -11.89
C TYR A 121 -0.50 4.74 -10.44
N VAL A 122 0.56 5.23 -9.80
CA VAL A 122 0.50 5.70 -8.40
C VAL A 122 -0.41 6.92 -8.28
N VAL A 123 -0.34 7.87 -9.21
CA VAL A 123 -1.23 9.04 -9.25
C VAL A 123 -2.69 8.60 -9.43
N ALA A 124 -2.96 7.65 -10.32
CA ALA A 124 -4.31 7.10 -10.50
C ALA A 124 -4.80 6.40 -9.21
N CYS A 125 -3.95 5.63 -8.54
CA CYS A 125 -4.28 5.00 -7.25
C CYS A 125 -4.57 6.04 -6.16
N ILE A 126 -3.79 7.12 -6.10
CA ILE A 126 -4.03 8.22 -5.17
C ILE A 126 -5.38 8.89 -5.50
N ALA A 127 -5.64 9.21 -6.76
CA ALA A 127 -6.90 9.83 -7.17
C ALA A 127 -8.12 8.98 -6.79
N VAL A 128 -8.06 7.67 -7.04
CA VAL A 128 -9.13 6.72 -6.64
C VAL A 128 -9.29 6.66 -5.12
N ASN A 129 -8.18 6.68 -4.38
CA ASN A 129 -8.22 6.74 -2.92
C ASN A 129 -8.89 8.03 -2.44
N GLU A 130 -8.50 9.19 -2.98
CA GLU A 130 -9.07 10.49 -2.61
C GLU A 130 -10.59 10.54 -2.91
N LEU A 131 -11.02 10.05 -4.07
CA LEU A 131 -12.43 9.94 -4.40
C LEU A 131 -13.19 9.05 -3.41
N GLY A 132 -12.62 7.90 -3.04
CA GLY A 132 -13.19 7.02 -2.02
C GLY A 132 -13.33 7.72 -0.66
N MET A 133 -12.33 8.51 -0.27
CA MET A 133 -12.37 9.26 1.00
C MET A 133 -13.35 10.43 0.96
N LEU A 134 -13.50 11.10 -0.17
CA LEU A 134 -14.54 12.12 -0.35
C LEU A 134 -15.96 11.53 -0.19
N ILE A 135 -16.18 10.30 -0.67
CA ILE A 135 -17.45 9.59 -0.43
C ILE A 135 -17.67 9.35 1.06
N VAL A 136 -16.62 8.95 1.81
CA VAL A 136 -16.72 8.78 3.27
C VAL A 136 -17.11 10.07 3.95
N VAL A 137 -16.47 11.18 3.58
CA VAL A 137 -16.79 12.51 4.15
C VAL A 137 -18.23 12.91 3.82
N GLY A 138 -18.67 12.72 2.56
CA GLY A 138 -20.03 13.02 2.14
C GLY A 138 -21.09 12.22 2.89
N VAL A 139 -20.87 10.91 3.05
CA VAL A 139 -21.78 10.05 3.82
C VAL A 139 -21.77 10.44 5.30
N SER A 140 -20.62 10.72 5.89
CA SER A 140 -20.51 11.17 7.28
C SER A 140 -21.27 12.48 7.50
N PHE A 141 -21.25 13.38 6.51
CA PHE A 141 -22.04 14.61 6.54
C PHE A 141 -23.56 14.34 6.50
N LEU A 142 -24.01 13.39 5.72
CA LEU A 142 -25.43 13.01 5.68
C LEU A 142 -25.92 12.34 6.98
N ILE A 143 -25.06 11.53 7.59
CA ILE A 143 -25.38 10.82 8.85
C ILE A 143 -25.59 11.78 10.03
N ARG A 144 -25.09 13.03 9.94
CA ARG A 144 -25.25 14.02 11.02
C ARG A 144 -26.71 14.26 11.45
N PHE A 145 -27.67 14.03 10.55
CA PHE A 145 -29.09 14.20 10.82
C PHE A 145 -29.66 13.17 11.83
N ILE A 146 -28.90 12.13 12.16
CA ILE A 146 -29.30 11.12 13.18
C ILE A 146 -29.33 11.71 14.60
N GLY A 147 -28.65 12.85 14.84
CA GLY A 147 -28.69 13.59 16.11
C GLY A 147 -27.93 12.95 17.28
N ASN A 148 -27.45 11.70 17.15
CA ASN A 148 -26.68 11.01 18.19
C ASN A 148 -25.20 10.94 17.80
N ALA A 149 -24.34 11.63 18.54
CA ALA A 149 -22.90 11.73 18.24
C ALA A 149 -22.22 10.36 18.20
N LEU A 150 -22.53 9.47 19.13
CA LEU A 150 -21.92 8.12 19.20
C LEU A 150 -22.34 7.26 17.99
N ALA A 151 -23.59 7.35 17.56
CA ALA A 151 -24.07 6.67 16.36
C ALA A 151 -23.39 7.20 15.10
N ILE A 152 -23.26 8.52 14.95
CA ILE A 152 -22.59 9.18 13.83
C ILE A 152 -21.16 8.66 13.69
N VAL A 153 -20.41 8.68 14.78
CA VAL A 153 -19.02 8.25 14.83
C VAL A 153 -18.89 6.76 14.50
N SER A 154 -19.69 5.91 15.13
CA SER A 154 -19.65 4.46 14.92
C SER A 154 -19.95 4.08 13.46
N ILE A 155 -21.01 4.67 12.88
CA ILE A 155 -21.39 4.42 11.49
C ILE A 155 -20.28 4.92 10.53
N SER A 156 -19.73 6.10 10.78
CA SER A 156 -18.63 6.66 9.96
C SER A 156 -17.37 5.80 10.01
N LEU A 157 -17.03 5.23 11.18
CA LEU A 157 -15.91 4.29 11.31
C LEU A 157 -16.14 3.00 10.51
N VAL A 158 -17.30 2.38 10.67
CA VAL A 158 -17.65 1.17 9.92
C VAL A 158 -17.63 1.45 8.43
N PHE A 159 -18.18 2.58 7.99
CA PHE A 159 -18.19 2.96 6.59
C PHE A 159 -16.78 3.21 6.05
N THR A 160 -15.94 3.91 6.82
CA THR A 160 -14.52 4.11 6.49
C THR A 160 -13.79 2.78 6.33
N PHE A 161 -14.03 1.83 7.24
CA PHE A 161 -13.45 0.49 7.16
C PHE A 161 -13.88 -0.23 5.88
N VAL A 162 -15.17 -0.24 5.56
CA VAL A 162 -15.73 -0.88 4.36
C VAL A 162 -15.13 -0.28 3.09
N VAL A 163 -15.07 1.06 3.00
CA VAL A 163 -14.48 1.74 1.84
C VAL A 163 -12.98 1.41 1.70
N ARG A 164 -12.23 1.37 2.79
CA ARG A 164 -10.81 0.98 2.76
C ARG A 164 -10.60 -0.47 2.30
N VAL A 165 -11.42 -1.40 2.77
CA VAL A 165 -11.39 -2.80 2.30
C VAL A 165 -11.69 -2.87 0.80
N PHE A 166 -12.68 -2.12 0.33
CA PHE A 166 -13.06 -2.06 -1.08
C PHE A 166 -11.92 -1.47 -1.94
N LEU A 167 -11.31 -0.37 -1.53
CA LEU A 167 -10.17 0.23 -2.23
C LEU A 167 -8.96 -0.71 -2.26
N ALA A 168 -8.64 -1.37 -1.13
CA ALA A 168 -7.56 -2.36 -1.08
C ALA A 168 -7.84 -3.54 -2.01
N TYR A 169 -9.10 -3.97 -2.13
CA TYR A 169 -9.52 -5.00 -3.07
C TYR A 169 -9.33 -4.54 -4.53
N LEU A 170 -9.75 -3.32 -4.88
CA LEU A 170 -9.56 -2.77 -6.22
C LEU A 170 -8.07 -2.68 -6.59
N PHE A 171 -7.22 -2.18 -5.69
CA PHE A 171 -5.78 -2.12 -5.93
C PHE A 171 -5.16 -3.53 -6.02
N GLY A 172 -5.68 -4.48 -5.24
CA GLY A 172 -5.30 -5.88 -5.32
C GLY A 172 -5.60 -6.54 -6.67
N LEU A 173 -6.68 -6.13 -7.37
CA LEU A 173 -6.97 -6.58 -8.74
C LEU A 173 -5.89 -6.15 -9.73
N LEU A 174 -5.24 -5.02 -9.49
CA LEU A 174 -4.24 -4.44 -10.38
C LEU A 174 -2.80 -4.77 -9.98
N VAL A 175 -2.60 -5.55 -8.93
CA VAL A 175 -1.27 -5.78 -8.35
C VAL A 175 -0.27 -6.44 -9.31
N VAL A 176 -0.75 -7.29 -10.24
CA VAL A 176 0.10 -8.02 -11.21
C VAL A 176 0.40 -7.18 -12.47
N THR A 177 -0.10 -5.95 -12.58
CA THR A 177 0.09 -5.08 -13.77
C THR A 177 1.57 -4.86 -14.08
N PHE A 178 2.40 -4.53 -13.07
CA PHE A 178 3.82 -4.26 -13.29
C PHE A 178 4.66 -5.49 -13.59
N PRO A 179 4.47 -6.65 -12.94
CA PRO A 179 5.05 -7.91 -13.39
C PRO A 179 4.76 -8.21 -14.86
N LEU A 180 3.51 -8.08 -15.31
CA LEU A 180 3.10 -8.28 -16.70
C LEU A 180 3.76 -7.26 -17.66
N LYS A 181 3.75 -5.99 -17.29
CA LYS A 181 4.35 -4.94 -18.10
C LYS A 181 5.86 -5.11 -18.23
N TYR A 182 6.55 -5.37 -17.11
CA TYR A 182 8.00 -5.41 -17.09
C TYR A 182 8.58 -6.75 -17.62
N SER A 183 7.92 -7.88 -17.32
CA SER A 183 8.43 -9.19 -17.70
C SER A 183 8.00 -9.62 -19.10
N GLU A 184 6.76 -9.32 -19.49
CA GLU A 184 6.16 -9.75 -20.75
C GLU A 184 6.01 -8.62 -21.78
N ASN A 185 6.43 -7.40 -21.41
CA ASN A 185 6.35 -6.20 -22.26
C ASN A 185 4.95 -5.87 -22.82
N TYR A 186 3.87 -6.24 -22.09
CA TYR A 186 2.52 -5.87 -22.48
C TYR A 186 2.34 -4.35 -22.51
N ARG A 187 1.42 -3.86 -23.36
CA ARG A 187 0.96 -2.47 -23.27
C ARG A 187 0.26 -2.27 -21.91
N PHE A 188 0.44 -1.10 -21.29
CA PHE A 188 0.00 -0.84 -19.92
C PHE A 188 -1.50 -1.14 -19.70
N ASN A 189 -2.37 -0.68 -20.62
CA ASN A 189 -3.82 -0.92 -20.53
C ASN A 189 -4.18 -2.41 -20.61
N ILE A 190 -3.48 -3.17 -21.49
CA ILE A 190 -3.66 -4.62 -21.60
C ILE A 190 -3.19 -5.33 -20.34
N ALA A 191 -2.06 -4.90 -19.77
CA ALA A 191 -1.54 -5.44 -18.52
C ALA A 191 -2.51 -5.22 -17.36
N MET A 192 -3.14 -4.04 -17.26
CA MET A 192 -4.17 -3.74 -16.25
C MET A 192 -5.39 -4.64 -16.40
N ALA A 193 -5.96 -4.73 -17.61
CA ALA A 193 -7.14 -5.54 -17.89
C ALA A 193 -6.86 -7.04 -17.62
N TYR A 194 -5.68 -7.52 -17.99
CA TYR A 194 -5.26 -8.90 -17.77
C TYR A 194 -5.03 -9.19 -16.27
N SER A 195 -4.37 -8.27 -15.55
CA SER A 195 -4.21 -8.35 -14.09
C SER A 195 -5.57 -8.50 -13.40
N ALA A 196 -6.52 -7.62 -13.72
CA ALA A 196 -7.86 -7.67 -13.14
C ALA A 196 -8.55 -9.01 -13.42
N ARG A 197 -8.46 -9.54 -14.65
CA ARG A 197 -9.05 -10.84 -15.02
C ARG A 197 -8.43 -12.01 -14.27
N VAL A 198 -7.11 -12.03 -14.10
CA VAL A 198 -6.40 -13.09 -13.38
C VAL A 198 -6.72 -13.04 -11.89
N MET A 199 -6.67 -11.85 -11.30
CA MET A 199 -6.88 -11.69 -9.87
C MET A 199 -8.35 -11.84 -9.46
N SER A 200 -9.32 -11.53 -10.33
CA SER A 200 -10.75 -11.76 -10.08
C SER A 200 -11.09 -13.25 -9.87
N ARG A 201 -10.33 -14.16 -10.49
CA ARG A 201 -10.48 -15.62 -10.25
C ARG A 201 -10.16 -16.03 -8.81
N LYS A 202 -9.44 -15.18 -8.07
CA LYS A 202 -9.02 -15.40 -6.67
C LYS A 202 -9.68 -14.39 -5.71
N ARG A 203 -10.89 -13.96 -6.02
CA ARG A 203 -11.65 -12.93 -5.30
C ARG A 203 -11.67 -13.12 -3.77
N TRP A 204 -11.84 -14.34 -3.30
CA TRP A 204 -11.88 -14.62 -1.87
C TRP A 204 -10.53 -14.43 -1.18
N GLN A 205 -9.43 -14.78 -1.85
CA GLN A 205 -8.08 -14.53 -1.32
C GLN A 205 -7.77 -13.04 -1.30
N LEU A 206 -8.18 -12.29 -2.34
CA LEU A 206 -8.04 -10.83 -2.37
C LEU A 206 -8.86 -10.17 -1.27
N LEU A 207 -10.10 -10.58 -1.09
CA LEU A 207 -10.95 -10.07 0.00
C LEU A 207 -10.31 -10.33 1.36
N GLY A 208 -9.84 -11.54 1.62
CA GLY A 208 -9.12 -11.87 2.85
C GLY A 208 -7.88 -11.02 3.08
N LEU A 209 -7.07 -10.78 2.04
CA LEU A 209 -5.91 -9.88 2.12
C LEU A 209 -6.30 -8.42 2.35
N SER A 210 -7.39 -7.96 1.74
CA SER A 210 -7.91 -6.60 1.92
C SER A 210 -8.42 -6.37 3.34
N LEU A 211 -9.12 -7.35 3.89
CA LEU A 211 -9.54 -7.35 5.30
C LEU A 211 -8.33 -7.36 6.24
N LEU A 212 -7.37 -8.25 6.00
CA LEU A 212 -6.14 -8.31 6.78
C LEU A 212 -5.38 -6.98 6.74
N TYR A 213 -5.25 -6.36 5.57
CA TYR A 213 -4.63 -5.04 5.44
C TYR A 213 -5.36 -3.97 6.27
N ALA A 214 -6.69 -3.93 6.21
CA ALA A 214 -7.48 -2.98 6.99
C ALA A 214 -7.30 -3.19 8.49
N PHE A 215 -7.35 -4.44 8.98
CA PHE A 215 -7.08 -4.77 10.38
C PHE A 215 -5.66 -4.41 10.81
N MET A 216 -4.65 -4.75 10.00
CA MET A 216 -3.26 -4.41 10.30
C MET A 216 -3.06 -2.89 10.40
N ARG A 217 -3.75 -2.10 9.58
CA ARG A 217 -3.71 -0.64 9.67
C ARG A 217 -4.27 -0.14 11.01
N PHE A 218 -5.39 -0.69 11.47
CA PHE A 218 -5.94 -0.35 12.80
C PHE A 218 -4.99 -0.78 13.93
N ALA A 219 -4.36 -1.95 13.82
CA ALA A 219 -3.37 -2.40 14.79
C ALA A 219 -2.16 -1.44 14.85
N VAL A 220 -1.67 -0.99 13.70
CA VAL A 220 -0.56 0.00 13.63
C VAL A 220 -0.98 1.33 14.27
N LEU A 221 -2.20 1.80 14.04
CA LEU A 221 -2.73 3.01 14.69
C LEU A 221 -2.78 2.85 16.22
N ALA A 222 -3.28 1.72 16.71
CA ALA A 222 -3.32 1.44 18.15
C ALA A 222 -1.91 1.40 18.77
N ILE A 223 -0.96 0.73 18.10
CA ILE A 223 0.45 0.69 18.54
C ILE A 223 1.06 2.09 18.49
N ALA A 224 0.82 2.86 17.44
CA ALA A 224 1.34 4.22 17.31
C ALA A 224 0.84 5.11 18.45
N ARG A 225 -0.44 4.97 18.84
CA ARG A 225 -0.99 5.67 19.99
C ARG A 225 -0.30 5.32 21.31
N LEU A 226 -0.08 4.03 21.55
CA LEU A 226 0.65 3.57 22.74
C LEU A 226 2.09 4.10 22.79
N LEU A 227 2.71 4.33 21.63
CA LEU A 227 4.08 4.83 21.50
C LEU A 227 4.16 6.37 21.44
N GLU A 228 3.04 7.07 21.34
CA GLU A 228 3.00 8.54 21.24
C GLU A 228 3.64 9.25 22.44
N PRO A 229 3.41 8.85 23.71
CA PRO A 229 4.04 9.47 24.87
C PRO A 229 5.57 9.43 24.81
N PHE A 230 6.12 8.40 24.15
CA PHE A 230 7.56 8.21 23.96
C PHE A 230 8.11 8.83 22.68
N LYS A 231 7.26 9.51 21.87
CA LYS A 231 7.59 10.04 20.54
C LYS A 231 8.07 8.97 19.54
N LEU A 232 7.77 7.70 19.79
CA LEU A 232 8.18 6.55 18.97
C LEU A 232 7.11 6.13 17.93
N HIS A 233 5.99 6.85 17.83
CA HIS A 233 4.92 6.55 16.88
C HIS A 233 5.40 6.57 15.42
N VAL A 234 6.37 7.45 15.07
CA VAL A 234 6.98 7.50 13.74
C VAL A 234 7.64 6.18 13.38
N LEU A 235 8.26 5.50 14.37
CA LEU A 235 8.89 4.20 14.16
C LEU A 235 7.87 3.13 13.77
N ALA A 236 6.70 3.08 14.44
CA ALA A 236 5.63 2.14 14.11
C ALA A 236 5.17 2.32 12.65
N TYR A 237 5.01 3.56 12.19
CA TYR A 237 4.65 3.86 10.81
C TYR A 237 5.77 3.50 9.83
N ALA A 238 7.02 3.83 10.13
CA ALA A 238 8.16 3.50 9.27
C ALA A 238 8.30 1.99 9.08
N VAL A 239 8.16 1.21 10.15
CA VAL A 239 8.21 -0.26 10.09
C VAL A 239 7.04 -0.81 9.28
N SER A 240 5.82 -0.38 9.54
CA SER A 240 4.63 -0.85 8.82
C SER A 240 4.70 -0.52 7.33
N LEU A 241 5.14 0.68 6.98
CA LEU A 241 5.32 1.12 5.60
C LEU A 241 6.43 0.33 4.90
N THR A 242 7.55 0.07 5.58
CA THR A 242 8.63 -0.78 5.07
C THR A 242 8.13 -2.18 4.73
N LEU A 243 7.40 -2.80 5.64
CA LEU A 243 6.84 -4.14 5.41
C LEU A 243 5.84 -4.15 4.24
N LEU A 244 4.97 -3.15 4.14
CA LEU A 244 4.00 -3.02 3.06
C LEU A 244 4.68 -2.84 1.70
N LEU A 245 5.64 -1.92 1.59
CA LEU A 245 6.37 -1.63 0.36
C LEU A 245 7.25 -2.81 -0.12
N ILE A 246 7.65 -3.71 0.77
CA ILE A 246 8.32 -4.96 0.41
C ILE A 246 7.29 -6.02 0.03
N PHE A 247 6.19 -6.14 0.79
CA PHE A 247 5.20 -7.20 0.60
C PHE A 247 4.49 -7.08 -0.75
N ILE A 248 4.04 -5.88 -1.14
CA ILE A 248 3.27 -5.66 -2.36
C ILE A 248 4.01 -6.16 -3.61
N PRO A 249 5.24 -5.72 -3.93
CA PRO A 249 5.95 -6.21 -5.11
C PRO A 249 6.33 -7.70 -5.00
N CYS A 250 6.70 -8.19 -3.82
CA CYS A 250 6.98 -9.62 -3.63
C CYS A 250 5.73 -10.47 -3.92
N PHE A 251 4.56 -10.05 -3.44
CA PHE A 251 3.29 -10.71 -3.70
C PHE A 251 2.94 -10.66 -5.19
N ALA A 252 3.07 -9.49 -5.82
CA ALA A 252 2.77 -9.28 -7.23
C ALA A 252 3.59 -10.22 -8.14
N PHE A 253 4.91 -10.25 -7.97
CA PHE A 253 5.79 -11.10 -8.77
C PHE A 253 5.58 -12.59 -8.48
N LYS A 254 5.38 -12.95 -7.21
CA LYS A 254 5.09 -14.34 -6.88
C LYS A 254 3.81 -14.81 -7.53
N ARG A 255 2.75 -14.00 -7.51
CA ARG A 255 1.49 -14.30 -8.19
C ARG A 255 1.66 -14.40 -9.69
N PHE A 256 2.43 -13.49 -10.28
CA PHE A 256 2.74 -13.55 -11.70
C PHE A 256 3.38 -14.89 -12.08
N TYR A 257 4.41 -15.34 -11.36
CA TYR A 257 5.10 -16.58 -11.70
C TYR A 257 4.33 -17.86 -11.33
N ASP A 258 3.55 -17.83 -10.25
CA ASP A 258 2.78 -19.02 -9.82
C ASP A 258 1.49 -19.20 -10.63
N ASP A 259 0.81 -18.10 -11.00
CA ASP A 259 -0.51 -18.15 -11.62
C ASP A 259 -0.47 -18.03 -13.15
N LEU A 260 0.51 -17.36 -13.70
CA LEU A 260 0.67 -17.12 -15.14
C LEU A 260 1.77 -17.96 -15.78
N GLY A 261 2.42 -18.81 -15.01
CA GLY A 261 3.48 -19.72 -15.54
C GLY A 261 4.73 -19.00 -16.00
N GLY A 262 5.01 -17.78 -15.49
CA GLY A 262 6.24 -17.06 -15.79
C GLY A 262 7.47 -17.89 -15.41
N GLU A 263 8.54 -17.79 -16.22
CA GLU A 263 9.77 -18.54 -16.00
C GLU A 263 10.51 -18.03 -14.75
N ARG A 264 10.74 -18.92 -13.81
CA ARG A 264 11.46 -18.65 -12.54
C ARG A 264 12.81 -19.35 -12.53
N ARG A 265 13.80 -18.73 -13.12
CA ARG A 265 15.17 -19.30 -13.26
C ARG A 265 15.86 -19.48 -11.90
N ASP A 266 15.55 -18.65 -10.91
CA ASP A 266 16.07 -18.78 -9.54
C ASP A 266 15.65 -20.08 -8.84
N LEU A 267 14.53 -20.69 -9.26
CA LEU A 267 14.09 -22.00 -8.75
C LEU A 267 14.68 -23.16 -9.55
N ILE A 268 14.88 -22.99 -10.85
CA ILE A 268 15.44 -24.01 -11.74
C ILE A 268 16.91 -24.26 -11.37
N ARG A 269 17.69 -23.20 -11.15
CA ARG A 269 19.12 -23.30 -10.84
C ARG A 269 19.42 -24.09 -9.56
N LYS A 270 18.50 -24.06 -8.57
CA LYS A 270 18.65 -24.83 -7.31
C LYS A 270 18.30 -26.29 -7.42
N ILE A 271 17.83 -26.76 -8.56
CA ILE A 271 17.56 -28.16 -8.82
C ILE A 271 18.82 -28.81 -9.36
N PHE A 272 19.73 -28.04 -9.96
CA PHE A 272 20.97 -28.51 -10.59
C PHE A 272 22.23 -28.19 -9.75
N ASP A 273 22.12 -27.39 -8.69
CA ASP A 273 23.13 -27.19 -7.64
C ASP A 273 22.77 -28.07 -6.41
#